data_d96cfe221f6fb5986d3ca4c3c15ced11
#
_entry.id   d96cfe221f6fb5986d3ca4c3c15ced11
#
_cell.length_a   1.000
_cell.length_b   1.000
_cell.length_c   1.000
_cell.angle_alpha   90.00
_cell.angle_beta   90.00
_cell.angle_gamma   90.00
#
_symmetry.space_group_name_H-M   'P 1'
#
loop_
_entity.id
_entity.type
_entity.pdbx_description
1 polymer ?
#
loop_
_entity_poly.entity_id
_entity_poly.type
_entity_poly.pdbx_seq_one_letter_code
_entity_poly.pdbx_strand_id
1 'polypeptide(L)'
;AAGAFALVLELVPAQLAAEVARRLTIPVIGIGAGPECDAQVQVWHDLLGLFDGRSPRHAKRYAEIGRAMREAVAAYVGEVEAGAFPTDAQSSRKMEDGALDEALGAIYGKGA
;
A
#
# COMPACT_ATOMS: atom_id res chain seq x y z
N ALA A 1 -2.25 32.54 22.12
CA ALA A 1 -2.34 31.16 21.61
C ALA A 1 -1.97 31.15 20.13
N ALA A 2 -1.15 30.18 19.67
CA ALA A 2 -0.67 30.12 18.28
C ALA A 2 -1.73 29.59 17.28
N GLY A 3 -2.95 29.26 17.75
CA GLY A 3 -4.06 28.80 16.91
C GLY A 3 -3.98 27.31 16.49
N ALA A 4 -3.03 26.54 17.02
CA ALA A 4 -2.97 25.09 16.77
C ALA A 4 -4.16 24.40 17.44
N PHE A 5 -4.79 23.44 16.73
CA PHE A 5 -5.87 22.59 17.24
C PHE A 5 -5.39 21.18 17.65
N ALA A 6 -4.20 20.78 17.25
CA ALA A 6 -3.50 19.57 17.64
C ALA A 6 -2.00 19.78 17.52
N LEU A 7 -1.21 18.91 18.17
CA LEU A 7 0.25 18.92 18.12
C LEU A 7 0.76 17.52 17.80
N VAL A 8 1.72 17.41 16.89
CA VAL A 8 2.47 16.17 16.64
C VAL A 8 3.86 16.29 17.26
N LEU A 9 4.25 15.29 18.04
CA LEU A 9 5.59 15.15 18.62
C LEU A 9 6.30 13.97 18.00
N GLU A 10 7.35 14.23 17.23
CA GLU A 10 8.16 13.21 16.59
C GLU A 10 9.53 13.11 17.29
N LEU A 11 9.87 11.88 17.74
CA LEU A 11 11.15 11.55 18.38
C LEU A 11 11.51 12.43 19.58
N VAL A 12 10.49 12.99 20.24
CA VAL A 12 10.67 13.73 21.50
C VAL A 12 10.88 12.74 22.66
N PRO A 13 11.78 13.00 23.61
CA PRO A 13 11.92 12.14 24.79
C PRO A 13 10.60 11.93 25.50
N ALA A 14 10.29 10.67 25.85
CA ALA A 14 8.99 10.27 26.39
C ALA A 14 8.54 11.08 27.61
N GLN A 15 9.48 11.40 28.52
CA GLN A 15 9.19 12.19 29.72
C GLN A 15 8.77 13.63 29.37
N LEU A 16 9.40 14.23 28.36
CA LEU A 16 9.03 15.57 27.88
C LEU A 16 7.68 15.55 27.17
N ALA A 17 7.46 14.53 26.32
CA ALA A 17 6.18 14.36 25.61
C ALA A 17 5.01 14.18 26.59
N ALA A 18 5.19 13.37 27.64
CA ALA A 18 4.22 13.20 28.71
C ALA A 18 3.88 14.53 29.40
N GLU A 19 4.88 15.33 29.72
CA GLU A 19 4.67 16.62 30.38
C GLU A 19 3.96 17.62 29.44
N VAL A 20 4.27 17.60 28.14
CA VAL A 20 3.58 18.42 27.13
C VAL A 20 2.11 18.00 27.01
N ALA A 21 1.82 16.69 26.89
CA ALA A 21 0.47 16.17 26.81
C ALA A 21 -0.36 16.56 28.04
N ARG A 22 0.22 16.42 29.24
CA ARG A 22 -0.47 16.78 30.48
C ARG A 22 -0.82 18.27 30.61
N ARG A 23 -0.03 19.15 29.99
CA ARG A 23 -0.22 20.62 30.09
C ARG A 23 -1.08 21.22 28.99
N LEU A 24 -1.20 20.57 27.86
CA LEU A 24 -1.99 21.08 26.74
C LEU A 24 -3.45 20.65 26.85
N THR A 25 -4.32 21.49 26.33
CA THR A 25 -5.78 21.21 26.21
C THR A 25 -6.17 20.78 24.79
N ILE A 26 -5.19 20.73 23.90
CA ILE A 26 -5.34 20.24 22.51
C ILE A 26 -4.73 18.85 22.41
N PRO A 27 -5.22 17.97 21.51
CA PRO A 27 -4.67 16.65 21.33
C PRO A 27 -3.17 16.66 20.99
N VAL A 28 -2.41 15.77 21.64
CA VAL A 28 -0.99 15.53 21.38
C VAL A 28 -0.84 14.15 20.77
N ILE A 29 -0.33 14.10 19.54
CA ILE A 29 -0.13 12.88 18.76
C ILE A 29 1.35 12.55 18.77
N GLY A 30 1.73 11.37 19.24
CA GLY A 30 3.11 10.92 19.30
C GLY A 30 3.51 10.04 18.12
N ILE A 31 4.75 10.19 17.67
CA ILE A 31 5.46 9.22 16.86
C ILE A 31 6.89 9.09 17.40
N GLY A 32 7.20 7.97 18.03
CA GLY A 32 8.45 7.79 18.73
C GLY A 32 8.64 8.72 19.95
N ALA A 33 7.54 9.19 20.54
CA ALA A 33 7.52 10.12 21.66
C ALA A 33 7.00 9.49 22.98
N GLY A 34 6.90 8.17 23.03
CA GLY A 34 6.44 7.43 24.20
C GLY A 34 4.93 7.25 24.26
N PRO A 35 4.44 6.49 25.26
CA PRO A 35 3.04 6.05 25.32
C PRO A 35 2.06 7.09 25.90
N GLU A 36 2.56 8.16 26.52
CA GLU A 36 1.75 9.12 27.29
C GLU A 36 1.15 10.26 26.44
N CYS A 37 1.27 10.20 25.10
CA CYS A 37 0.55 11.08 24.20
C CYS A 37 -0.90 10.61 24.07
N ASP A 38 -1.82 11.54 23.77
CA ASP A 38 -3.26 11.26 23.62
C ASP A 38 -3.56 10.29 22.44
N ALA A 39 -2.71 10.31 21.42
CA ALA A 39 -2.79 9.41 20.27
C ALA A 39 -1.41 9.07 19.73
N GLN A 40 -1.36 8.03 18.89
CA GLN A 40 -0.14 7.58 18.22
C GLN A 40 -0.34 7.56 16.71
N VAL A 41 0.67 7.95 15.95
CA VAL A 41 0.72 7.79 14.50
C VAL A 41 1.94 6.97 14.12
N GLN A 42 1.83 6.18 13.05
CA GLN A 42 2.92 5.39 12.46
C GLN A 42 2.92 5.55 10.95
N VAL A 43 4.12 5.52 10.35
CA VAL A 43 4.24 5.45 8.90
C VAL A 43 3.78 4.07 8.46
N TRP A 44 2.77 4.01 7.62
CA TRP A 44 2.16 2.74 7.22
C TRP A 44 3.11 1.80 6.47
N HIS A 45 4.12 2.35 5.75
CA HIS A 45 5.18 1.55 5.13
C HIS A 45 5.98 0.76 6.17
N ASP A 46 6.28 1.39 7.31
CA ASP A 46 6.95 0.73 8.44
C ASP A 46 6.02 -0.27 9.10
N LEU A 47 4.77 0.15 9.36
CA LEU A 47 3.74 -0.64 10.03
C LEU A 47 3.45 -1.95 9.28
N LEU A 48 3.34 -1.88 7.96
CA LEU A 48 2.95 -2.99 7.09
C LEU A 48 4.13 -3.73 6.45
N GLY A 49 5.35 -3.27 6.68
CA GLY A 49 6.55 -3.88 6.09
C GLY A 49 6.54 -3.86 4.57
N LEU A 50 6.30 -2.69 3.96
CA LEU A 50 6.23 -2.55 2.51
C LEU A 50 7.61 -2.51 1.83
N PHE A 51 8.68 -2.32 2.59
CA PHE A 51 10.06 -2.30 2.08
C PHE A 51 10.97 -3.25 2.85
N ASP A 52 12.09 -3.63 2.23
CA ASP A 52 13.03 -4.60 2.80
C ASP A 52 14.03 -4.00 3.80
N GLY A 53 14.00 -2.70 3.99
CA GLY A 53 14.88 -1.99 4.88
C GLY A 53 14.61 -2.25 6.36
N ARG A 54 15.55 -1.81 7.21
CA ARG A 54 15.35 -1.83 8.66
C ARG A 54 14.30 -0.78 9.02
N SER A 55 13.27 -1.19 9.74
CA SER A 55 12.31 -0.25 10.35
C SER A 55 13.00 0.63 11.39
N PRO A 56 12.61 1.91 11.49
CA PRO A 56 13.07 2.78 12.57
C PRO A 56 12.81 2.16 13.94
N ARG A 57 13.67 2.46 14.93
CA ARG A 57 13.53 1.90 16.29
C ARG A 57 12.16 2.16 16.93
N HIS A 58 11.54 3.30 16.60
CA HIS A 58 10.25 3.71 17.14
C HIS A 58 9.04 3.12 16.38
N ALA A 59 9.29 2.44 15.26
CA ALA A 59 8.24 1.78 14.49
C ALA A 59 8.20 0.28 14.83
N LYS A 60 6.99 -0.25 14.93
CA LYS A 60 6.77 -1.69 15.06
C LYS A 60 6.13 -2.20 13.78
N ARG A 61 6.73 -3.23 13.19
CA ARG A 61 6.21 -3.91 12.02
C ARG A 61 5.18 -4.95 12.45
N TYR A 62 3.97 -4.88 11.87
CA TYR A 62 2.85 -5.77 12.17
C TYR A 62 2.58 -6.79 11.05
N ALA A 63 3.14 -6.55 9.85
CA ALA A 63 2.97 -7.43 8.69
C ALA A 63 4.18 -7.36 7.76
N GLU A 64 4.26 -8.30 6.82
CA GLU A 64 5.28 -8.38 5.77
C GLU A 64 4.62 -8.29 4.37
N ILE A 65 3.80 -7.25 4.19
CA ILE A 65 3.00 -7.08 2.96
C ILE A 65 3.90 -6.90 1.73
N GLY A 66 5.02 -6.19 1.86
CA GLY A 66 5.98 -6.01 0.75
C GLY A 66 6.52 -7.34 0.21
N ARG A 67 6.78 -8.32 1.09
CA ARG A 67 7.17 -9.66 0.67
C ARG A 67 6.04 -10.39 -0.05
N ALA A 68 4.84 -10.38 0.50
CA ALA A 68 3.67 -11.01 -0.11
C ALA A 68 3.35 -10.42 -1.49
N MET A 69 3.48 -9.09 -1.64
CA MET A 69 3.30 -8.43 -2.94
C MET A 69 4.33 -8.90 -3.97
N ARG A 70 5.61 -8.99 -3.60
CA ARG A 70 6.65 -9.49 -4.52
C ARG A 70 6.44 -10.94 -4.92
N GLU A 71 6.09 -11.79 -3.96
CA GLU A 71 5.79 -13.20 -4.21
C GLU A 71 4.60 -13.35 -5.18
N ALA A 72 3.54 -12.59 -4.98
CA ALA A 72 2.38 -12.59 -5.87
C ALA A 72 2.73 -12.12 -7.30
N VAL A 73 3.51 -11.03 -7.43
CA VAL A 73 3.94 -10.54 -8.74
C VAL A 73 4.88 -11.55 -9.42
N ALA A 74 5.79 -12.17 -8.68
CA ALA A 74 6.70 -13.19 -9.23
C ALA A 74 5.93 -14.42 -9.72
N ALA A 75 4.91 -14.87 -8.97
CA ALA A 75 4.03 -15.95 -9.38
C ALA A 75 3.27 -15.60 -10.68
N TYR A 76 2.69 -14.41 -10.75
CA TYR A 76 2.02 -13.91 -11.95
C TYR A 76 2.96 -13.90 -13.18
N VAL A 77 4.16 -13.36 -13.03
CA VAL A 77 5.15 -13.36 -14.13
C VAL A 77 5.48 -14.78 -14.57
N GLY A 78 5.74 -15.69 -13.62
CA GLY A 78 6.03 -17.08 -13.93
C GLY A 78 4.89 -17.80 -14.66
N GLU A 79 3.65 -17.54 -14.28
CA GLU A 79 2.47 -18.10 -14.96
C GLU A 79 2.30 -17.56 -16.38
N VAL A 80 2.58 -16.26 -16.59
CA VAL A 80 2.55 -15.65 -17.92
C VAL A 80 3.64 -16.24 -18.82
N GLU A 81 4.88 -16.34 -18.31
CA GLU A 81 6.00 -16.93 -19.05
C GLU A 81 5.79 -18.41 -19.39
N ALA A 82 5.14 -19.16 -18.50
CA ALA A 82 4.79 -20.56 -18.71
C ALA A 82 3.53 -20.76 -19.59
N GLY A 83 2.81 -19.70 -19.97
CA GLY A 83 1.56 -19.77 -20.69
C GLY A 83 0.39 -20.33 -19.88
N ALA A 84 0.51 -20.35 -18.54
CA ALA A 84 -0.53 -20.79 -17.62
C ALA A 84 -1.56 -19.70 -17.31
N PHE A 85 -1.22 -18.45 -17.52
CA PHE A 85 -2.09 -17.29 -17.41
C PHE A 85 -1.99 -16.43 -18.68
N PRO A 86 -3.12 -15.86 -19.20
CA PRO A 86 -4.51 -16.07 -18.77
C PRO A 86 -5.08 -17.40 -19.24
N THR A 87 -6.14 -17.88 -18.58
CA THR A 87 -6.98 -18.95 -19.06
C THR A 87 -8.28 -18.38 -19.70
N ASP A 88 -9.16 -19.24 -20.18
CA ASP A 88 -10.47 -18.80 -20.67
C ASP A 88 -11.29 -18.06 -19.60
N ALA A 89 -11.05 -18.34 -18.33
CA ALA A 89 -11.74 -17.68 -17.21
C ALA A 89 -11.36 -16.19 -17.07
N GLN A 90 -10.15 -15.81 -17.48
CA GLN A 90 -9.66 -14.43 -17.48
C GLN A 90 -9.75 -13.77 -18.87
N SER A 91 -10.25 -14.49 -19.87
CA SER A 91 -10.41 -13.96 -21.23
C SER A 91 -11.75 -13.25 -21.39
N SER A 92 -11.82 -12.29 -22.31
CA SER A 92 -13.08 -11.67 -22.67
C SER A 92 -13.99 -12.70 -23.37
N ARG A 93 -15.26 -12.39 -23.45
CA ARG A 93 -16.23 -13.26 -24.13
C ARG A 93 -15.79 -13.52 -25.57
N LYS A 94 -16.03 -14.76 -26.05
CA LYS A 94 -15.83 -15.10 -27.45
C LYS A 94 -16.70 -14.20 -28.32
N MET A 95 -16.19 -13.84 -29.47
CA MET A 95 -16.97 -13.17 -30.48
C MET A 95 -18.04 -14.12 -31.02
N GLU A 96 -19.15 -13.58 -31.47
CA GLU A 96 -20.16 -14.35 -32.21
C GLU A 96 -19.59 -14.90 -33.53
N ASP A 97 -20.14 -16.01 -34.01
CA ASP A 97 -19.67 -16.63 -35.24
C ASP A 97 -19.77 -15.63 -36.41
N GLY A 98 -18.66 -15.50 -37.14
CA GLY A 98 -18.54 -14.57 -38.26
C GLY A 98 -18.18 -13.12 -37.90
N ALA A 99 -18.29 -12.70 -36.64
CA ALA A 99 -17.95 -11.33 -36.25
C ALA A 99 -16.45 -11.02 -36.38
N LEU A 100 -15.58 -12.02 -36.22
CA LEU A 100 -14.15 -11.88 -36.46
C LEU A 100 -13.85 -11.62 -37.95
N ASP A 101 -14.46 -12.40 -38.86
CA ASP A 101 -14.25 -12.26 -40.29
C ASP A 101 -14.78 -10.91 -40.78
N GLU A 102 -15.92 -10.47 -40.28
CA GLU A 102 -16.47 -9.14 -40.56
C GLU A 102 -15.51 -8.02 -40.11
N ALA A 103 -14.98 -8.11 -38.87
CA ALA A 103 -14.05 -7.13 -38.35
C ALA A 103 -12.72 -7.11 -39.14
N LEU A 104 -12.17 -8.28 -39.49
CA LEU A 104 -10.95 -8.38 -40.29
C LEU A 104 -11.19 -7.86 -41.71
N GLY A 105 -12.36 -8.17 -42.33
CA GLY A 105 -12.75 -7.64 -43.65
C GLY A 105 -12.89 -6.11 -43.65
N ALA A 106 -13.33 -5.51 -42.56
CA ALA A 106 -13.43 -4.06 -42.43
C ALA A 106 -12.05 -3.38 -42.29
N ILE A 107 -11.07 -4.06 -41.66
CA ILE A 107 -9.73 -3.51 -41.42
C ILE A 107 -8.80 -3.73 -42.61
N TYR A 108 -8.80 -4.93 -43.18
CA TYR A 108 -7.84 -5.34 -44.20
C TYR A 108 -8.41 -5.46 -45.59
N GLY A 109 -9.72 -5.27 -45.78
CA GLY A 109 -10.41 -5.49 -47.03
C GLY A 109 -10.84 -6.95 -47.28
N LYS A 110 -11.88 -7.16 -48.06
CA LYS A 110 -12.34 -8.52 -48.45
C LYS A 110 -11.31 -9.14 -49.40
N GLY A 111 -10.45 -10.00 -48.86
CA GLY A 111 -9.52 -10.78 -49.69
C GLY A 111 -8.06 -10.79 -49.20
N ALA A 112 -7.83 -10.60 -47.91
CA ALA A 112 -6.53 -10.92 -47.29
C ALA A 112 -6.51 -12.37 -46.86
#